data_501366b1f164982a391aa48a02304233
#
_entry.id   501366b1f164982a391aa48a02304233
#
_cell.length_a   1.000
_cell.length_b   1.000
_cell.length_c   1.000
_cell.angle_alpha   90.00
_cell.angle_beta   90.00
_cell.angle_gamma   90.00
#
_symmetry.space_group_name_H-M   'P 1'
#
loop_
_entity.id
_entity.type
_entity.pdbx_description
1 polymer ?
#
loop_
_entity_poly.entity_id
_entity_poly.type
_entity_poly.pdbx_seq_one_letter_code
_entity_poly.pdbx_strand_id
1 'polypeptide(L)'
;GKRAIESYERISKELRVEMHSKETAIKRVNELLKGKENFMTLSRDLAKKAQARESLTVQPKEKLSGIKATLTIKNYLGGYYFLTCDEVNIENRTIYLIEGKHSKRSFIPSLNDIKDGLVKMILLTNLKEVKIGNVDYFSIPELKLTSDIKFYRGSLRKSHINNLRLLKKEAEENNF
;
A
#
# COMPACT_ATOMS: atom_id res chain seq x y z
N GLY A 1 15.26 7.84 22.69
CA GLY A 1 15.97 8.81 21.87
C GLY A 1 17.42 8.41 21.60
N LYS A 2 18.29 8.35 22.62
CA LYS A 2 19.74 8.08 22.45
C LYS A 2 20.00 6.74 21.72
N ARG A 3 19.39 5.64 22.19
CA ARG A 3 19.52 4.32 21.53
C ARG A 3 19.04 4.32 20.07
N ALA A 4 18.01 5.08 19.74
CA ALA A 4 17.52 5.17 18.35
C ALA A 4 18.54 5.84 17.43
N ILE A 5 19.20 6.92 17.89
CA ILE A 5 20.24 7.62 17.14
C ILE A 5 21.47 6.73 16.94
N GLU A 6 21.92 6.03 17.99
CA GLU A 6 23.05 5.09 17.92
C GLU A 6 22.76 3.93 16.95
N SER A 7 21.53 3.37 17.00
CA SER A 7 21.11 2.32 16.06
C SER A 7 21.06 2.82 14.61
N TYR A 8 20.59 4.04 14.39
CA TYR A 8 20.54 4.65 13.08
C TYR A 8 21.93 4.80 12.44
N GLU A 9 22.91 5.29 13.23
CA GLU A 9 24.30 5.41 12.77
C GLU A 9 24.93 4.04 12.46
N ARG A 10 24.67 3.03 13.31
CA ARG A 10 25.16 1.66 13.10
C ARG A 10 24.61 1.07 11.81
N ILE A 11 23.31 1.14 11.61
CA ILE A 11 22.64 0.61 10.41
C ILE A 11 23.16 1.30 9.15
N SER A 12 23.31 2.62 9.16
CA SER A 12 23.88 3.37 8.03
C SER A 12 25.28 2.88 7.64
N LYS A 13 26.12 2.61 8.63
CA LYS A 13 27.49 2.08 8.41
C LYS A 13 27.48 0.64 7.92
N GLU A 14 26.67 -0.24 8.54
CA GLU A 14 26.59 -1.66 8.20
C GLU A 14 26.06 -1.89 6.80
N LEU A 15 25.01 -1.16 6.41
CA LEU A 15 24.37 -1.28 5.10
C LEU A 15 25.04 -0.46 4.01
N ARG A 16 26.01 0.41 4.35
CA ARG A 16 26.66 1.37 3.43
C ARG A 16 25.63 2.21 2.65
N VAL A 17 24.55 2.60 3.32
CA VAL A 17 23.48 3.41 2.75
C VAL A 17 23.64 4.84 3.25
N GLU A 18 23.62 5.80 2.33
CA GLU A 18 23.58 7.22 2.69
C GLU A 18 22.17 7.53 3.24
N MET A 19 22.10 7.73 4.55
CA MET A 19 20.86 8.07 5.24
C MET A 19 20.83 9.57 5.53
N HIS A 20 19.73 10.06 6.09
CA HIS A 20 19.64 11.47 6.52
C HIS A 20 20.76 11.84 7.50
N SER A 21 21.16 13.12 7.49
CA SER A 21 22.22 13.58 8.40
C SER A 21 21.87 13.32 9.87
N LYS A 22 22.89 13.15 10.69
CA LYS A 22 22.74 12.92 12.14
C LYS A 22 21.91 14.03 12.80
N GLU A 23 22.14 15.28 12.40
CA GLU A 23 21.41 16.46 12.89
C GLU A 23 19.91 16.34 12.59
N THR A 24 19.56 15.91 11.39
CA THR A 24 18.16 15.68 10.98
C THR A 24 17.53 14.56 11.79
N ALA A 25 18.25 13.46 12.03
CA ALA A 25 17.78 12.36 12.86
C ALA A 25 17.57 12.81 14.32
N ILE A 26 18.51 13.53 14.90
CA ILE A 26 18.40 14.08 16.26
C ILE A 26 17.21 15.03 16.38
N LYS A 27 17.04 15.95 15.43
CA LYS A 27 15.92 16.89 15.40
C LYS A 27 14.58 16.14 15.40
N ARG A 28 14.43 15.13 14.53
CA ARG A 28 13.21 14.32 14.46
C ARG A 28 12.95 13.55 15.75
N VAL A 29 13.96 12.90 16.32
CA VAL A 29 13.82 12.18 17.59
C VAL A 29 13.41 13.13 18.70
N ASN A 30 13.99 14.32 18.80
CA ASN A 30 13.65 15.31 19.80
C ASN A 30 12.22 15.86 19.62
N GLU A 31 11.75 16.04 18.39
CA GLU A 31 10.37 16.40 18.10
C GLU A 31 9.39 15.31 18.55
N LEU A 32 9.71 14.05 18.30
CA LEU A 32 8.90 12.91 18.73
C LEU A 32 8.83 12.75 20.26
N LEU A 33 9.88 13.15 20.97
CA LEU A 33 9.95 13.09 22.44
C LEU A 33 9.16 14.20 23.16
N LYS A 34 8.70 15.24 22.43
CA LYS A 34 7.93 16.36 23.00
C LYS A 34 6.50 15.99 23.44
N GLY A 35 6.04 14.78 23.16
CA GLY A 35 4.76 14.25 23.62
C GLY A 35 3.90 13.60 22.52
N LYS A 36 2.88 12.90 22.96
CA LYS A 36 1.95 12.14 22.08
C LYS A 36 1.30 13.01 21.01
N GLU A 37 0.86 14.22 21.37
CA GLU A 37 0.15 15.10 20.44
C GLU A 37 1.07 15.62 19.32
N ASN A 38 2.31 15.98 19.65
CA ASN A 38 3.31 16.38 18.66
C ASN A 38 3.65 15.24 17.71
N PHE A 39 3.82 14.02 18.25
CA PHE A 39 4.00 12.81 17.42
C PHE A 39 2.82 12.59 16.46
N MET A 40 1.59 12.68 16.96
CA MET A 40 0.37 12.47 16.18
C MET A 40 0.22 13.54 15.08
N THR A 41 0.53 14.79 15.39
CA THR A 41 0.49 15.90 14.41
C THR A 41 1.53 15.69 13.33
N LEU A 42 2.79 15.42 13.70
CA LEU A 42 3.84 15.15 12.73
C LEU A 42 3.51 13.93 11.84
N SER A 43 3.00 12.86 12.43
CA SER A 43 2.60 11.65 11.69
C SER A 43 1.49 11.93 10.68
N ARG A 44 0.48 12.70 11.07
CA ARG A 44 -0.62 13.12 10.17
C ARG A 44 -0.12 13.99 9.02
N ASP A 45 0.76 14.94 9.29
CA ASP A 45 1.30 15.85 8.26
C ASP A 45 2.17 15.10 7.26
N LEU A 46 3.01 14.17 7.73
CA LEU A 46 3.82 13.33 6.86
C LEU A 46 2.94 12.40 6.00
N ALA A 47 1.91 11.79 6.59
CA ALA A 47 0.96 10.96 5.86
C ALA A 47 0.19 11.74 4.79
N LYS A 48 -0.32 12.93 5.11
CA LYS A 48 -0.97 13.83 4.14
C LYS A 48 -0.03 14.23 2.99
N LYS A 49 1.23 14.54 3.28
CA LYS A 49 2.23 14.89 2.26
C LYS A 49 2.57 13.69 1.38
N ALA A 50 2.64 12.49 1.93
CA ALA A 50 2.84 11.26 1.16
C ALA A 50 1.65 10.99 0.23
N GLN A 51 0.44 11.07 0.75
CA GLN A 51 -0.80 10.95 0.00
C GLN A 51 -0.91 11.97 -1.14
N ALA A 52 -0.61 13.25 -0.88
CA ALA A 52 -0.63 14.29 -1.90
C ALA A 52 0.38 14.01 -3.03
N ARG A 53 1.58 13.52 -2.70
CA ARG A 53 2.57 13.11 -3.70
C ARG A 53 2.07 11.92 -4.52
N GLU A 54 1.50 10.91 -3.89
CA GLU A 54 0.98 9.72 -4.55
C GLU A 54 -0.21 10.06 -5.47
N SER A 55 -1.11 10.94 -5.05
CA SER A 55 -2.24 11.37 -5.88
C SER A 55 -1.81 12.21 -7.09
N LEU A 56 -0.68 12.94 -7.00
CA LEU A 56 -0.10 13.68 -8.12
C LEU A 56 0.75 12.81 -9.05
N THR A 57 1.20 11.64 -8.58
CA THR A 57 1.97 10.71 -9.40
C THR A 57 1.02 9.95 -10.31
N VAL A 58 0.85 10.44 -11.54
CA VAL A 58 0.20 9.67 -12.61
C VAL A 58 1.10 8.49 -12.94
N GLN A 59 0.71 7.29 -12.54
CA GLN A 59 1.39 6.07 -12.98
C GLN A 59 0.75 5.60 -14.30
N PRO A 60 1.35 5.90 -15.46
CA PRO A 60 0.74 5.55 -16.77
C PRO A 60 0.82 4.05 -17.09
N LYS A 61 1.26 3.23 -16.12
CA LYS A 61 1.57 1.82 -16.33
C LYS A 61 0.39 0.88 -16.13
N GLU A 62 -0.63 1.32 -15.41
CA GLU A 62 -1.76 0.47 -15.01
C GLU A 62 -2.98 0.82 -15.87
N LYS A 63 -3.47 -0.16 -16.62
CA LYS A 63 -4.72 -0.02 -17.39
C LYS A 63 -5.91 -0.20 -16.45
N LEU A 64 -6.16 0.81 -15.65
CA LEU A 64 -7.28 0.85 -14.72
C LEU A 64 -8.38 1.74 -15.30
N SER A 65 -9.62 1.33 -15.15
CA SER A 65 -10.79 2.02 -15.68
C SER A 65 -11.61 2.77 -14.63
N GLY A 66 -11.34 2.52 -13.36
CA GLY A 66 -12.03 3.13 -12.23
C GLY A 66 -11.41 4.43 -11.75
N ILE A 67 -11.97 4.96 -10.68
CA ILE A 67 -11.54 6.22 -10.05
C ILE A 67 -10.52 5.89 -8.95
N LYS A 68 -9.37 6.55 -9.00
CA LYS A 68 -8.40 6.49 -7.89
C LYS A 68 -9.01 7.12 -6.66
N ALA A 69 -8.97 6.43 -5.54
CA ALA A 69 -9.54 6.92 -4.29
C ALA A 69 -8.53 6.96 -3.16
N THR A 70 -8.83 7.78 -2.18
CA THR A 70 -8.08 7.89 -0.94
C THR A 70 -8.86 7.26 0.20
N LEU A 71 -8.19 6.38 0.94
CA LEU A 71 -8.71 5.75 2.15
C LEU A 71 -8.18 6.48 3.38
N THR A 72 -9.09 6.86 4.28
CA THR A 72 -8.73 7.36 5.61
C THR A 72 -9.09 6.30 6.63
N ILE A 73 -8.09 5.69 7.24
CA ILE A 73 -8.27 4.61 8.22
C ILE A 73 -7.99 5.14 9.61
N LYS A 74 -9.00 5.10 10.48
CA LYS A 74 -8.85 5.43 11.90
C LYS A 74 -8.33 4.21 12.65
N ASN A 75 -7.28 4.38 13.45
CA ASN A 75 -6.80 3.32 14.32
C ASN A 75 -7.31 3.49 15.78
N TYR A 76 -7.24 2.43 16.56
CA TYR A 76 -7.69 2.43 17.97
C TYR A 76 -6.90 3.37 18.88
N LEU A 77 -5.72 3.81 18.49
CA LEU A 77 -4.91 4.78 19.23
C LEU A 77 -5.32 6.23 18.95
N GLY A 78 -6.37 6.45 18.14
CA GLY A 78 -6.88 7.76 17.76
C GLY A 78 -6.10 8.44 16.65
N GLY A 79 -5.20 7.72 15.95
CA GLY A 79 -4.50 8.18 14.75
C GLY A 79 -5.22 7.83 13.47
N TYR A 80 -4.71 8.36 12.36
CA TYR A 80 -5.22 8.10 11.03
C TYR A 80 -4.09 7.64 10.11
N TYR A 81 -4.39 6.64 9.28
CA TYR A 81 -3.58 6.27 8.12
C TYR A 81 -4.27 6.81 6.87
N PHE A 82 -3.48 7.29 5.92
CA PHE A 82 -3.97 7.76 4.63
C PHE A 82 -3.30 6.91 3.56
N LEU A 83 -4.11 6.19 2.80
CA LEU A 83 -3.67 5.29 1.74
C LEU A 83 -4.42 5.63 0.46
N THR A 84 -3.82 5.33 -0.66
CA THR A 84 -4.50 5.39 -1.95
C THR A 84 -4.91 3.99 -2.39
N CYS A 85 -6.05 3.91 -3.05
CA CYS A 85 -6.49 2.75 -3.78
C CYS A 85 -6.39 3.07 -5.27
N ASP A 86 -5.81 2.17 -6.06
CA ASP A 86 -5.55 2.44 -7.48
C ASP A 86 -6.83 2.59 -8.28
N GLU A 87 -7.85 1.78 -7.96
CA GLU A 87 -9.16 1.84 -8.55
C GLU A 87 -10.24 1.52 -7.51
N VAL A 88 -11.36 2.22 -7.58
CA VAL A 88 -12.54 1.95 -6.76
C VAL A 88 -13.75 1.85 -7.67
N ASN A 89 -14.52 0.77 -7.52
CA ASN A 89 -15.79 0.57 -8.17
C ASN A 89 -16.89 0.44 -7.11
N ILE A 90 -18.04 1.04 -7.35
CA ILE A 90 -19.17 1.01 -6.42
C ILE A 90 -20.36 0.40 -7.15
N GLU A 91 -20.87 -0.69 -6.60
CA GLU A 91 -22.07 -1.36 -7.09
C GLU A 91 -23.07 -1.52 -5.94
N ASN A 92 -24.17 -0.81 -6.01
CA ASN A 92 -25.19 -0.77 -4.94
C ASN A 92 -24.59 -0.36 -3.59
N ARG A 93 -24.49 -1.29 -2.62
CA ARG A 93 -23.91 -1.13 -1.30
C ARG A 93 -22.55 -1.82 -1.15
N THR A 94 -21.96 -2.24 -2.25
CA THR A 94 -20.64 -2.88 -2.29
C THR A 94 -19.64 -1.94 -2.90
N ILE A 95 -18.48 -1.83 -2.25
CA ILE A 95 -17.32 -1.09 -2.74
C ILE A 95 -16.17 -2.06 -3.02
N TYR A 96 -15.72 -2.11 -4.25
CA TYR A 96 -14.55 -2.88 -4.67
C TYR A 96 -13.31 -2.01 -4.53
N LEU A 97 -12.36 -2.42 -3.71
CA LEU A 97 -11.11 -1.72 -3.44
C LEU A 97 -9.98 -2.43 -4.20
N ILE A 98 -9.57 -1.87 -5.32
CA ILE A 98 -8.73 -2.56 -6.29
C ILE A 98 -7.30 -2.02 -6.22
N GLU A 99 -6.35 -2.93 -6.00
CA GLU A 99 -4.92 -2.68 -6.15
C GLU A 99 -4.44 -3.27 -7.46
N GLY A 100 -3.84 -2.45 -8.32
CA GLY A 100 -3.32 -2.85 -9.61
C GLY A 100 -1.85 -3.24 -9.58
N LYS A 101 -1.49 -4.32 -10.27
CA LYS A 101 -0.09 -4.64 -10.57
C LYS A 101 0.06 -4.91 -12.06
N HIS A 102 1.05 -4.27 -12.68
CA HIS A 102 1.21 -4.28 -14.12
C HIS A 102 2.56 -4.82 -14.58
N SER A 103 2.57 -5.58 -15.67
CA SER A 103 3.78 -6.01 -16.35
C SER A 103 3.85 -5.52 -17.78
N LYS A 104 4.94 -4.86 -18.15
CA LYS A 104 5.21 -4.44 -19.54
C LYS A 104 5.78 -5.56 -20.43
N ARG A 105 6.54 -6.49 -19.84
CA ARG A 105 7.37 -7.46 -20.57
C ARG A 105 7.07 -8.91 -20.24
N SER A 106 6.07 -9.18 -19.43
CA SER A 106 5.68 -10.54 -19.03
C SER A 106 4.16 -10.68 -19.05
N PHE A 107 3.67 -11.90 -19.17
CA PHE A 107 2.24 -12.22 -19.12
C PHE A 107 1.60 -11.92 -17.76
N ILE A 108 2.40 -11.94 -16.69
CA ILE A 108 1.97 -11.57 -15.33
C ILE A 108 3.03 -10.68 -14.69
N PRO A 109 2.67 -9.84 -13.72
CA PRO A 109 3.61 -9.07 -12.92
C PRO A 109 4.65 -9.95 -12.22
N SER A 110 5.76 -9.36 -11.81
CA SER A 110 6.80 -10.08 -11.09
C SER A 110 6.28 -10.59 -9.74
N LEU A 111 6.93 -11.63 -9.22
CA LEU A 111 6.57 -12.17 -7.90
C LEU A 111 6.68 -11.09 -6.80
N ASN A 112 7.63 -10.17 -6.93
CA ASN A 112 7.79 -9.08 -5.95
C ASN A 112 6.63 -8.08 -6.05
N ASP A 113 6.21 -7.70 -7.27
CA ASP A 113 5.03 -6.83 -7.44
C ASP A 113 3.76 -7.48 -6.88
N ILE A 114 3.59 -8.80 -7.09
CA ILE A 114 2.46 -9.55 -6.52
C ILE A 114 2.52 -9.53 -4.99
N LYS A 115 3.71 -9.76 -4.39
CA LYS A 115 3.88 -9.71 -2.93
C LYS A 115 3.58 -8.33 -2.35
N ASP A 116 4.00 -7.25 -3.02
CA ASP A 116 3.66 -5.90 -2.60
C ASP A 116 2.14 -5.67 -2.63
N GLY A 117 1.46 -6.18 -3.66
CA GLY A 117 0.00 -6.16 -3.73
C GLY A 117 -0.64 -6.92 -2.57
N LEU A 118 -0.12 -8.10 -2.22
CA LEU A 118 -0.63 -8.90 -1.09
C LEU A 118 -0.52 -8.17 0.25
N VAL A 119 0.55 -7.40 0.49
CA VAL A 119 0.66 -6.58 1.72
C VAL A 119 -0.51 -5.59 1.82
N LYS A 120 -0.91 -4.99 0.70
CA LYS A 120 -2.06 -4.08 0.68
C LYS A 120 -3.38 -4.83 0.86
N MET A 121 -3.51 -6.05 0.32
CA MET A 121 -4.68 -6.90 0.53
C MET A 121 -4.87 -7.24 2.02
N ILE A 122 -3.82 -7.58 2.76
CA ILE A 122 -3.89 -7.81 4.21
C ILE A 122 -4.53 -6.62 4.93
N LEU A 123 -4.19 -5.40 4.52
CA LEU A 123 -4.78 -4.20 5.10
C LEU A 123 -6.25 -4.04 4.69
N LEU A 124 -6.55 -4.16 3.41
CA LEU A 124 -7.89 -3.92 2.86
C LEU A 124 -8.92 -4.96 3.32
N THR A 125 -8.51 -6.22 3.50
CA THR A 125 -9.39 -7.28 4.04
C THR A 125 -9.76 -7.08 5.51
N ASN A 126 -8.93 -6.33 6.24
CA ASN A 126 -9.16 -6.04 7.67
C ASN A 126 -9.91 -4.72 7.92
N LEU A 127 -10.35 -4.01 6.88
CA LEU A 127 -11.15 -2.80 7.04
C LEU A 127 -12.52 -3.14 7.64
N LYS A 128 -12.96 -2.31 8.58
CA LYS A 128 -14.29 -2.38 9.20
C LYS A 128 -14.97 -1.03 9.06
N GLU A 129 -16.29 -1.04 9.06
CA GLU A 129 -17.10 0.20 9.01
C GLU A 129 -16.71 1.11 7.83
N VAL A 130 -16.59 0.52 6.64
CA VAL A 130 -16.24 1.27 5.42
C VAL A 130 -17.38 2.19 5.03
N LYS A 131 -17.08 3.49 4.89
CA LYS A 131 -18.08 4.53 4.62
C LYS A 131 -17.64 5.48 3.51
N ILE A 132 -18.63 5.94 2.75
CA ILE A 132 -18.48 7.10 1.88
C ILE A 132 -19.46 8.16 2.42
N GLY A 133 -18.93 9.26 2.93
CA GLY A 133 -19.72 10.20 3.72
C GLY A 133 -20.28 9.51 4.98
N ASN A 134 -21.62 9.48 5.09
CA ASN A 134 -22.32 8.83 6.21
C ASN A 134 -22.97 7.48 5.81
N VAL A 135 -22.67 6.96 4.64
CA VAL A 135 -23.28 5.72 4.12
C VAL A 135 -22.31 4.57 4.30
N ASP A 136 -22.79 3.48 4.91
CA ASP A 136 -22.02 2.25 5.08
C ASP A 136 -22.01 1.41 3.81
N TYR A 137 -20.85 0.81 3.52
CA TYR A 137 -20.62 -0.08 2.39
C TYR A 137 -19.97 -1.38 2.85
N PHE A 138 -20.30 -2.46 2.18
CA PHE A 138 -19.56 -3.70 2.25
C PHE A 138 -18.35 -3.60 1.31
N SER A 139 -17.14 -3.79 1.84
CA SER A 139 -15.90 -3.70 1.04
C SER A 139 -15.43 -5.07 0.59
N ILE A 140 -15.08 -5.15 -0.70
CA ILE A 140 -14.43 -6.32 -1.31
C ILE A 140 -13.07 -5.85 -1.83
N PRO A 141 -11.97 -6.29 -1.26
CA PRO A 141 -10.65 -6.01 -1.79
C PRO A 141 -10.34 -6.91 -3.00
N GLU A 142 -9.66 -6.35 -3.99
CA GLU A 142 -9.27 -7.08 -5.20
C GLU A 142 -7.82 -6.78 -5.60
N LEU A 143 -7.06 -7.81 -5.94
CA LEU A 143 -5.74 -7.66 -6.56
C LEU A 143 -5.84 -7.89 -8.07
N LYS A 144 -5.75 -6.81 -8.85
CA LYS A 144 -5.87 -6.82 -10.31
C LYS A 144 -4.49 -6.95 -10.97
N LEU A 145 -4.27 -8.04 -11.69
CA LEU A 145 -3.05 -8.26 -12.45
C LEU A 145 -3.26 -7.90 -13.92
N THR A 146 -2.41 -7.04 -14.47
CA THR A 146 -2.49 -6.57 -15.85
C THR A 146 -1.17 -6.74 -16.61
N SER A 147 -1.24 -6.79 -17.94
CA SER A 147 -0.06 -6.88 -18.80
C SER A 147 -0.28 -6.14 -20.13
N ASP A 148 0.81 -5.61 -20.70
CA ASP A 148 0.82 -5.12 -22.09
C ASP A 148 0.82 -6.27 -23.11
N ILE A 149 1.24 -7.45 -22.69
CA ILE A 149 1.24 -8.65 -23.55
C ILE A 149 -0.14 -9.30 -23.46
N LYS A 150 -0.76 -9.57 -24.62
CA LYS A 150 -2.05 -10.25 -24.69
C LYS A 150 -1.95 -11.60 -23.95
N PHE A 151 -2.80 -11.76 -22.94
CA PHE A 151 -2.80 -12.94 -22.11
C PHE A 151 -3.28 -14.16 -22.92
N TYR A 152 -2.46 -15.20 -22.95
CA TYR A 152 -2.80 -16.51 -23.49
C TYR A 152 -2.35 -17.60 -22.52
N ARG A 153 -3.29 -18.36 -21.99
CA ARG A 153 -3.05 -19.33 -20.93
C ARG A 153 -2.00 -20.39 -21.31
N GLY A 154 -1.96 -20.80 -22.57
CA GLY A 154 -1.00 -21.78 -23.10
C GLY A 154 0.45 -21.27 -23.16
N SER A 155 0.68 -19.98 -23.07
CA SER A 155 2.03 -19.35 -23.10
C SER A 155 2.62 -19.14 -21.71
N LEU A 156 1.92 -19.50 -20.66
CA LEU A 156 2.43 -19.35 -19.30
C LEU A 156 3.52 -20.39 -18.99
N ARG A 157 4.62 -19.92 -18.43
CA ARG A 157 5.67 -20.81 -17.90
C ARG A 157 5.14 -21.56 -16.66
N LYS A 158 5.72 -22.71 -16.35
CA LYS A 158 5.37 -23.48 -15.13
C LYS A 158 5.45 -22.65 -13.85
N SER A 159 6.45 -21.77 -13.74
CA SER A 159 6.59 -20.84 -12.62
C SER A 159 5.40 -19.87 -12.51
N HIS A 160 4.93 -19.32 -13.63
CA HIS A 160 3.77 -18.43 -13.64
C HIS A 160 2.49 -19.16 -13.19
N ILE A 161 2.28 -20.37 -13.71
CA ILE A 161 1.14 -21.21 -13.34
C ILE A 161 1.16 -21.53 -11.84
N ASN A 162 2.34 -21.90 -11.31
CA ASN A 162 2.47 -22.17 -9.88
C ASN A 162 2.21 -20.92 -9.02
N ASN A 163 2.75 -19.77 -9.41
CA ASN A 163 2.52 -18.51 -8.69
C ASN A 163 1.04 -18.11 -8.68
N LEU A 164 0.35 -18.24 -9.83
CA LEU A 164 -1.09 -17.98 -9.91
C LEU A 164 -1.91 -18.95 -9.06
N ARG A 165 -1.51 -20.24 -9.01
CA ARG A 165 -2.17 -21.22 -8.15
C ARG A 165 -2.01 -20.89 -6.67
N LEU A 166 -0.81 -20.49 -6.25
CA LEU A 166 -0.54 -20.07 -4.88
C LEU A 166 -1.29 -18.79 -4.54
N LEU A 167 -1.30 -17.82 -5.45
CA LEU A 167 -2.04 -16.58 -5.29
C LEU A 167 -3.55 -16.84 -5.14
N LYS A 168 -4.11 -17.73 -5.98
CA LYS A 168 -5.52 -18.12 -5.86
C LYS A 168 -5.83 -18.71 -4.49
N LYS A 169 -4.96 -19.61 -3.98
CA LYS A 169 -5.11 -20.19 -2.65
C LYS A 169 -5.06 -19.10 -1.56
N GLU A 170 -4.11 -18.17 -1.67
CA GLU A 170 -3.99 -17.03 -0.77
C GLU A 170 -5.25 -16.16 -0.77
N ALA A 171 -5.80 -15.88 -1.94
CA ALA A 171 -7.02 -15.10 -2.09
C ALA A 171 -8.23 -15.78 -1.45
N GLU A 172 -8.40 -17.08 -1.70
CA GLU A 172 -9.50 -17.88 -1.14
C GLU A 172 -9.44 -17.98 0.40
N GLU A 173 -8.22 -18.09 0.98
CA GLU A 173 -8.05 -18.20 2.43
C GLU A 173 -8.18 -16.84 3.15
N ASN A 174 -7.93 -15.73 2.46
CA ASN A 174 -7.93 -14.38 3.04
C ASN A 174 -9.08 -13.48 2.54
N ASN A 175 -9.99 -14.00 1.72
CA ASN A 175 -11.21 -13.31 1.24
C ASN A 175 -10.91 -12.01 0.45
N PHE A 176 -10.05 -12.09 -0.57
CA PHE A 176 -9.82 -11.01 -1.53
C PHE A 176 -9.79 -11.51 -2.98
#